data_b91ac65c814d4f0178af127767546d7c
#
_entry.id   b91ac65c814d4f0178af127767546d7c
#
_cell.length_a   1.000
_cell.length_b   1.000
_cell.length_c   1.000
_cell.angle_alpha   90.00
_cell.angle_beta   90.00
_cell.angle_gamma   90.00
#
_symmetry.space_group_name_H-M   'P 1'
#
loop_
_entity.id
_entity.type
_entity.pdbx_description
1 polymer ?
#
loop_
_entity_poly.entity_id
_entity_poly.type
_entity_poly.pdbx_seq_one_letter_code
_entity_poly.pdbx_strand_id
1 'polypeptide(L)'
;ALILAVFGFQKYSINYEKVSASVVGPSASHTNAPGEGNCTACHSDFPVNSGTGGVTISGIPANYLPNQQIPLTVTVSQEDAVIYGFQLTAIDSLGRRVGTFSLPAQNPAQMQTVSGIVEGNMRTYVQHTSDGVIPTMFGSKSWTFTWTAPAQRTGKISFYAAGNSANSDGITSG
;
A
#
# COMPACT_ATOMS: atom_id res chain seq x y z
N ALA A 1 -19.05 -4.37 -65.82
CA ALA A 1 -18.15 -4.91 -64.79
C ALA A 1 -18.61 -4.37 -63.43
N LEU A 2 -19.08 -5.28 -62.54
CA LEU A 2 -19.57 -4.95 -61.21
C LEU A 2 -18.38 -5.16 -60.27
N ILE A 3 -17.91 -4.08 -59.64
CA ILE A 3 -16.84 -4.14 -58.62
C ILE A 3 -17.53 -4.37 -57.27
N LEU A 4 -17.34 -5.58 -56.73
CA LEU A 4 -17.81 -5.92 -55.40
C LEU A 4 -16.73 -5.47 -54.39
N ALA A 5 -16.99 -4.40 -53.62
CA ALA A 5 -16.12 -4.00 -52.53
C ALA A 5 -16.44 -4.86 -51.27
N VAL A 6 -15.50 -5.69 -50.88
CA VAL A 6 -15.59 -6.49 -49.65
C VAL A 6 -15.06 -5.62 -48.51
N PHE A 7 -15.93 -5.13 -47.62
CA PHE A 7 -15.54 -4.48 -46.39
C PHE A 7 -15.23 -5.55 -45.35
N GLY A 8 -13.94 -5.68 -45.01
CA GLY A 8 -13.50 -6.52 -43.89
C GLY A 8 -13.85 -5.87 -42.57
N PHE A 9 -14.70 -6.50 -41.77
CA PHE A 9 -14.94 -6.09 -40.39
C PHE A 9 -13.77 -6.56 -39.53
N GLN A 10 -12.97 -5.62 -39.03
CA GLN A 10 -11.91 -5.90 -38.06
C GLN A 10 -12.54 -5.94 -36.66
N LYS A 11 -12.56 -7.14 -36.08
CA LYS A 11 -13.13 -7.36 -34.75
C LYS A 11 -12.05 -6.99 -33.73
N TYR A 12 -12.21 -5.86 -33.05
CA TYR A 12 -11.38 -5.52 -31.91
C TYR A 12 -11.96 -6.22 -30.69
N SER A 13 -11.21 -7.14 -30.10
CA SER A 13 -11.52 -7.73 -28.82
C SER A 13 -10.76 -6.95 -27.75
N ILE A 14 -11.47 -6.24 -26.90
CA ILE A 14 -10.90 -5.67 -25.68
C ILE A 14 -10.96 -6.78 -24.64
N ASN A 15 -9.81 -7.32 -24.26
CA ASN A 15 -9.71 -8.23 -23.13
C ASN A 15 -9.79 -7.41 -21.85
N TYR A 16 -10.85 -7.58 -21.07
CA TYR A 16 -10.91 -7.13 -19.70
C TYR A 16 -10.00 -8.05 -18.89
N GLU A 17 -8.84 -7.55 -18.50
CA GLU A 17 -8.08 -8.19 -17.43
C GLU A 17 -8.83 -7.93 -16.13
N LYS A 18 -9.33 -9.00 -15.52
CA LYS A 18 -9.99 -8.93 -14.24
C LYS A 18 -8.91 -8.61 -13.19
N VAL A 19 -8.84 -7.37 -12.76
CA VAL A 19 -7.95 -6.98 -11.65
C VAL A 19 -8.48 -7.68 -10.40
N SER A 20 -7.69 -8.60 -9.87
CA SER A 20 -8.02 -9.33 -8.63
C SER A 20 -7.50 -8.55 -7.44
N ALA A 21 -8.32 -8.40 -6.41
CA ALA A 21 -7.87 -7.87 -5.12
C ALA A 21 -6.75 -8.76 -4.55
N SER A 22 -5.65 -8.14 -4.14
CA SER A 22 -4.47 -8.87 -3.67
C SER A 22 -4.46 -8.96 -2.15
N VAL A 23 -4.93 -10.08 -1.60
CA VAL A 23 -4.84 -10.37 -0.15
C VAL A 23 -3.40 -10.61 0.32
N VAL A 24 -2.48 -10.87 -0.60
CA VAL A 24 -1.05 -11.08 -0.28
C VAL A 24 -0.25 -9.76 -0.19
N GLY A 25 -0.94 -8.63 -0.31
CA GLY A 25 -0.34 -7.29 -0.35
C GLY A 25 -0.27 -6.73 -1.78
N PRO A 26 -0.31 -5.40 -1.94
CA PRO A 26 -0.20 -4.73 -3.23
C PRO A 26 1.22 -4.89 -3.80
N SER A 27 1.37 -4.66 -5.10
CA SER A 27 2.70 -4.39 -5.67
C SER A 27 3.32 -3.15 -4.99
N ALA A 28 4.63 -2.97 -5.11
CA ALA A 28 5.30 -1.78 -4.59
C ALA A 28 4.70 -0.49 -5.18
N SER A 29 4.89 0.63 -4.49
CA SER A 29 4.54 1.99 -4.97
C SER A 29 3.04 2.32 -4.95
N HIS A 30 2.35 1.93 -3.86
CA HIS A 30 0.93 2.24 -3.64
C HIS A 30 0.66 2.96 -2.31
N THR A 31 1.61 3.79 -1.85
CA THR A 31 1.48 4.52 -0.57
C THR A 31 0.94 5.94 -0.71
N ASN A 32 0.64 6.39 -1.93
CA ASN A 32 0.33 7.79 -2.24
C ASN A 32 1.48 8.77 -1.94
N ALA A 33 2.72 8.29 -1.84
CA ALA A 33 3.90 9.14 -1.80
C ALA A 33 4.14 9.81 -3.17
N PRO A 34 4.91 10.91 -3.25
CA PRO A 34 5.22 11.54 -4.52
C PRO A 34 5.70 10.54 -5.58
N GLY A 35 5.08 10.56 -6.76
CA GLY A 35 5.36 9.64 -7.87
C GLY A 35 4.73 8.25 -7.75
N GLU A 36 3.91 7.99 -6.73
CA GLU A 36 3.27 6.69 -6.50
C GLU A 36 1.75 6.74 -6.72
N GLY A 37 1.19 5.55 -6.98
CA GLY A 37 -0.25 5.33 -6.88
C GLY A 37 -0.73 5.12 -5.44
N ASN A 38 -1.96 4.69 -5.31
CA ASN A 38 -2.58 4.29 -4.04
C ASN A 38 -3.54 3.11 -4.27
N CYS A 39 -4.33 2.74 -3.27
CA CYS A 39 -5.24 1.60 -3.34
C CYS A 39 -6.28 1.71 -4.46
N THR A 40 -6.63 2.92 -4.94
CA THR A 40 -7.61 3.10 -6.03
C THR A 40 -7.10 2.66 -7.41
N ALA A 41 -5.81 2.34 -7.55
CA ALA A 41 -5.31 1.71 -8.76
C ALA A 41 -5.98 0.34 -9.05
N CYS A 42 -6.44 -0.34 -7.99
CA CYS A 42 -7.14 -1.62 -8.07
C CYS A 42 -8.57 -1.54 -7.50
N HIS A 43 -8.82 -0.67 -6.50
CA HIS A 43 -10.10 -0.47 -5.81
C HIS A 43 -10.68 0.88 -6.23
N SER A 44 -11.33 0.95 -7.39
CA SER A 44 -11.71 2.21 -8.04
C SER A 44 -13.17 2.62 -7.86
N ASP A 45 -13.99 1.81 -7.20
CA ASP A 45 -15.43 2.08 -7.04
C ASP A 45 -15.72 3.28 -6.14
N PHE A 46 -14.78 3.61 -5.25
CA PHE A 46 -14.89 4.76 -4.37
C PHE A 46 -13.69 5.70 -4.53
N PRO A 47 -13.92 7.02 -4.55
CA PRO A 47 -12.83 7.99 -4.52
C PRO A 47 -11.97 7.84 -3.25
N VAL A 48 -10.70 8.24 -3.33
CA VAL A 48 -9.80 8.28 -2.16
C VAL A 48 -10.42 9.11 -1.04
N ASN A 49 -10.40 8.57 0.19
CA ASN A 49 -10.90 9.24 1.39
C ASN A 49 -12.40 9.62 1.33
N SER A 50 -13.21 8.92 0.55
CA SER A 50 -14.65 9.18 0.45
C SER A 50 -15.50 8.48 1.50
N GLY A 51 -14.95 7.47 2.19
CA GLY A 51 -15.66 6.73 3.24
C GLY A 51 -15.44 7.30 4.65
N THR A 52 -16.02 6.60 5.63
CA THR A 52 -15.86 6.91 7.06
C THR A 52 -14.61 6.29 7.67
N GLY A 53 -13.91 5.45 6.92
CA GLY A 53 -12.67 4.81 7.32
C GLY A 53 -11.48 5.75 7.36
N GLY A 54 -10.39 5.30 7.95
CA GLY A 54 -9.19 6.10 8.08
C GLY A 54 -7.91 5.27 8.14
N VAL A 55 -6.80 5.92 7.79
CA VAL A 55 -5.45 5.39 7.96
C VAL A 55 -4.67 6.33 8.85
N THR A 56 -4.04 5.79 9.89
CA THR A 56 -3.18 6.56 10.79
C THR A 56 -1.83 5.90 10.95
N ILE A 57 -0.79 6.72 11.14
CA ILE A 57 0.55 6.28 11.52
C ILE A 57 0.84 6.89 12.89
N SER A 58 1.08 6.06 13.88
CA SER A 58 1.47 6.50 15.22
C SER A 58 2.90 6.10 15.56
N GLY A 59 3.49 6.76 16.58
CA GLY A 59 4.86 6.53 17.00
C GLY A 59 5.91 7.40 16.30
N ILE A 60 5.54 8.25 15.34
CA ILE A 60 6.48 9.16 14.66
C ILE A 60 6.90 10.26 15.64
N PRO A 61 8.20 10.38 16.01
CA PRO A 61 8.67 11.46 16.88
C PRO A 61 8.85 12.76 16.06
N ALA A 62 8.80 13.89 16.74
CA ALA A 62 9.09 15.19 16.13
C ALA A 62 10.54 15.30 15.62
N ASN A 63 11.48 14.59 16.24
CA ASN A 63 12.89 14.54 15.89
C ASN A 63 13.41 13.12 16.07
N TYR A 64 14.48 12.77 15.37
CA TYR A 64 15.14 11.46 15.49
C TYR A 64 16.64 11.63 15.73
N LEU A 65 17.26 10.62 16.35
CA LEU A 65 18.70 10.46 16.46
C LEU A 65 19.20 9.42 15.44
N PRO A 66 20.45 9.52 14.96
CA PRO A 66 21.05 8.49 14.13
C PRO A 66 20.95 7.09 14.77
N ASN A 67 20.60 6.09 13.96
CA ASN A 67 20.38 4.69 14.38
C ASN A 67 19.27 4.50 15.45
N GLN A 68 18.46 5.51 15.72
CA GLN A 68 17.37 5.37 16.66
C GLN A 68 16.34 4.35 16.14
N GLN A 69 15.99 3.39 16.96
CA GLN A 69 14.92 2.44 16.71
C GLN A 69 13.59 3.05 17.19
N ILE A 70 12.65 3.17 16.29
CA ILE A 70 11.37 3.83 16.52
C ILE A 70 10.26 2.84 16.18
N PRO A 71 9.47 2.40 17.18
CA PRO A 71 8.29 1.59 16.91
C PRO A 71 7.22 2.45 16.25
N LEU A 72 6.72 2.00 15.09
CA LEU A 72 5.65 2.62 14.34
C LEU A 72 4.47 1.67 14.29
N THR A 73 3.27 2.23 14.37
CA THR A 73 2.03 1.47 14.18
C THR A 73 1.20 2.12 13.08
N VAL A 74 0.84 1.34 12.08
CA VAL A 74 -0.18 1.72 11.09
C VAL A 74 -1.50 1.12 11.53
N THR A 75 -2.55 1.93 11.57
CA THR A 75 -3.91 1.48 11.83
C THR A 75 -4.81 1.86 10.67
N VAL A 76 -5.54 0.89 10.14
CA VAL A 76 -6.64 1.09 9.19
C VAL A 76 -7.94 0.79 9.90
N SER A 77 -8.90 1.69 9.81
CA SER A 77 -10.20 1.59 10.49
C SER A 77 -11.35 1.79 9.53
N GLN A 78 -12.37 0.95 9.65
CA GLN A 78 -13.66 1.05 8.96
C GLN A 78 -14.62 0.08 9.65
N GLU A 79 -15.74 0.60 10.18
CA GLU A 79 -16.62 -0.17 11.08
C GLU A 79 -17.19 -1.44 10.44
N ASP A 80 -17.62 -1.35 9.19
CA ASP A 80 -18.30 -2.45 8.49
C ASP A 80 -17.37 -3.38 7.71
N ALA A 81 -16.06 -3.15 7.77
CA ALA A 81 -15.10 -3.96 7.04
C ALA A 81 -14.68 -5.22 7.81
N VAL A 82 -14.38 -6.29 7.07
CA VAL A 82 -13.99 -7.59 7.63
C VAL A 82 -12.53 -7.94 7.38
N ILE A 83 -11.90 -7.31 6.39
CA ILE A 83 -10.46 -7.42 6.12
C ILE A 83 -9.84 -6.05 5.89
N TYR A 84 -8.55 -5.94 6.20
CA TYR A 84 -7.80 -4.69 6.13
C TYR A 84 -6.44 -4.93 5.51
N GLY A 85 -5.98 -3.96 4.71
CA GLY A 85 -4.65 -3.98 4.12
C GLY A 85 -3.97 -2.63 4.22
N PHE A 86 -2.64 -2.61 4.13
CA PHE A 86 -1.87 -1.38 4.09
C PHE A 86 -0.57 -1.54 3.33
N GLN A 87 -0.01 -0.43 2.89
CA GLN A 87 1.38 -0.30 2.49
C GLN A 87 1.93 1.02 3.04
N LEU A 88 3.19 1.01 3.52
CA LEU A 88 3.87 2.19 4.06
C LEU A 88 5.29 2.28 3.53
N THR A 89 5.77 3.50 3.28
CA THR A 89 7.18 3.81 2.97
C THR A 89 7.70 4.99 3.78
N ALA A 90 9.03 5.11 3.87
CA ALA A 90 9.74 6.26 4.44
C ALA A 90 10.72 6.82 3.42
N ILE A 91 10.61 8.12 3.12
CA ILE A 91 11.45 8.80 2.13
C ILE A 91 11.99 10.12 2.66
N ASP A 92 13.13 10.54 2.13
CA ASP A 92 13.70 11.86 2.34
C ASP A 92 13.07 12.91 1.40
N SER A 93 13.54 14.15 1.47
CA SER A 93 13.06 15.26 0.63
C SER A 93 13.37 15.10 -0.87
N LEU A 94 14.22 14.16 -1.24
CA LEU A 94 14.56 13.82 -2.63
C LEU A 94 13.83 12.57 -3.14
N GLY A 95 12.87 12.04 -2.37
CA GLY A 95 12.09 10.86 -2.74
C GLY A 95 12.85 9.53 -2.60
N ARG A 96 14.02 9.51 -1.98
CA ARG A 96 14.84 8.31 -1.78
C ARG A 96 14.45 7.61 -0.49
N ARG A 97 14.53 6.28 -0.46
CA ARG A 97 14.33 5.52 0.78
C ARG A 97 15.28 5.99 1.88
N VAL A 98 14.81 6.00 3.10
CA VAL A 98 15.60 6.40 4.26
C VAL A 98 15.30 5.51 5.46
N GLY A 99 16.35 5.14 6.21
CA GLY A 99 16.25 4.18 7.29
C GLY A 99 15.97 2.75 6.82
N THR A 100 15.67 1.87 7.77
CA THR A 100 15.37 0.45 7.52
C THR A 100 14.20 0.00 8.34
N PHE A 101 13.42 -0.95 7.82
CA PHE A 101 12.31 -1.56 8.54
C PHE A 101 12.70 -2.94 9.08
N SER A 102 12.32 -3.20 10.32
CA SER A 102 12.41 -4.50 10.97
C SER A 102 11.02 -4.96 11.40
N LEU A 103 10.62 -6.13 10.94
CA LEU A 103 9.31 -6.70 11.22
C LEU A 103 9.41 -7.64 12.42
N PRO A 104 8.35 -7.72 13.26
CA PRO A 104 8.32 -8.68 14.35
C PRO A 104 8.33 -10.10 13.81
N ALA A 105 9.01 -11.01 14.50
CA ALA A 105 8.94 -12.44 14.19
C ALA A 105 7.56 -12.98 14.60
N GLN A 106 6.75 -13.30 13.61
CA GLN A 106 5.40 -13.88 13.77
C GLN A 106 5.25 -15.11 12.88
N ASN A 107 4.50 -16.10 13.34
CA ASN A 107 4.19 -17.29 12.57
C ASN A 107 2.68 -17.60 12.69
N PRO A 108 1.89 -17.42 11.60
CA PRO A 108 2.31 -16.89 10.29
C PRO A 108 2.69 -15.41 10.32
N ALA A 109 3.54 -14.98 9.39
CA ALA A 109 3.96 -13.60 9.28
C ALA A 109 2.80 -12.73 8.79
N GLN A 110 2.47 -11.66 9.53
CA GLN A 110 1.38 -10.74 9.18
C GLN A 110 1.83 -9.56 8.30
N MET A 111 3.12 -9.36 8.17
CA MET A 111 3.72 -8.31 7.36
C MET A 111 4.90 -8.83 6.56
N GLN A 112 5.21 -8.13 5.48
CA GLN A 112 6.37 -8.35 4.63
C GLN A 112 6.96 -7.03 4.14
N THR A 113 8.18 -7.06 3.64
CA THR A 113 8.79 -5.94 2.94
C THR A 113 8.87 -6.24 1.44
N VAL A 114 8.59 -5.22 0.64
CA VAL A 114 8.80 -5.25 -0.81
C VAL A 114 9.58 -4.01 -1.24
N SER A 115 10.17 -4.05 -2.43
CA SER A 115 10.91 -2.91 -2.97
C SER A 115 10.46 -2.60 -4.39
N GLY A 116 10.52 -1.33 -4.77
CA GLY A 116 10.20 -0.85 -6.11
C GLY A 116 11.00 0.38 -6.47
N ILE A 117 11.01 0.72 -7.76
CA ILE A 117 11.70 1.91 -8.28
C ILE A 117 10.64 2.94 -8.64
N VAL A 118 10.76 4.15 -8.10
CA VAL A 118 9.90 5.30 -8.39
C VAL A 118 10.79 6.44 -8.82
N GLU A 119 10.58 6.96 -10.02
CA GLU A 119 11.36 8.06 -10.60
C GLU A 119 12.89 7.85 -10.47
N GLY A 120 13.36 6.62 -10.71
CA GLY A 120 14.76 6.22 -10.61
C GLY A 120 15.26 5.94 -9.18
N ASN A 121 14.47 6.19 -8.14
CA ASN A 121 14.81 5.92 -6.75
C ASN A 121 14.26 4.58 -6.28
N MET A 122 15.12 3.74 -5.71
CA MET A 122 14.65 2.53 -5.04
C MET A 122 13.99 2.91 -3.72
N ARG A 123 12.78 2.39 -3.48
CA ARG A 123 12.03 2.52 -2.22
C ARG A 123 11.75 1.16 -1.62
N THR A 124 11.62 1.11 -0.31
CA THR A 124 11.24 -0.09 0.45
C THR A 124 9.91 0.17 1.15
N TYR A 125 9.05 -0.83 1.11
CA TYR A 125 7.70 -0.75 1.65
C TYR A 125 7.50 -1.85 2.69
N VAL A 126 6.77 -1.53 3.75
CA VAL A 126 6.15 -2.51 4.65
C VAL A 126 4.70 -2.64 4.25
N GLN A 127 4.22 -3.87 4.13
CA GLN A 127 2.82 -4.15 3.79
C GLN A 127 2.33 -5.43 4.47
N HIS A 128 1.01 -5.61 4.48
CA HIS A 128 0.38 -6.82 4.98
C HIS A 128 0.73 -8.05 4.13
N THR A 129 0.52 -9.23 4.70
CA THR A 129 0.44 -10.53 4.03
C THR A 129 -1.00 -11.02 4.07
N SER A 130 -1.30 -12.16 3.44
CA SER A 130 -2.61 -12.83 3.56
C SER A 130 -3.02 -13.12 5.01
N ASP A 131 -2.06 -13.44 5.87
CA ASP A 131 -2.32 -13.71 7.29
C ASP A 131 -2.45 -12.42 8.12
N GLY A 132 -2.06 -11.30 7.53
CA GLY A 132 -2.10 -9.98 8.16
C GLY A 132 -3.38 -9.18 7.93
N VAL A 133 -4.35 -9.68 7.16
CA VAL A 133 -5.56 -8.91 6.79
C VAL A 133 -6.69 -9.01 7.80
N ILE A 134 -6.73 -10.08 8.60
CA ILE A 134 -7.83 -10.33 9.55
C ILE A 134 -7.67 -9.43 10.78
N PRO A 135 -8.70 -8.66 11.17
CA PRO A 135 -8.63 -7.81 12.35
C PRO A 135 -8.63 -8.62 13.64
N THR A 136 -7.98 -8.08 14.67
CA THR A 136 -8.05 -8.60 16.05
C THR A 136 -9.14 -7.93 16.87
N MET A 137 -9.66 -6.80 16.38
CA MET A 137 -10.77 -6.05 16.96
C MET A 137 -11.73 -5.64 15.84
N PHE A 138 -13.02 -5.59 16.16
CA PHE A 138 -14.03 -5.10 15.23
C PHE A 138 -13.72 -3.65 14.79
N GLY A 139 -13.87 -3.40 13.50
CA GLY A 139 -13.79 -2.06 12.94
C GLY A 139 -12.36 -1.54 12.70
N SER A 140 -11.31 -2.30 13.01
CA SER A 140 -9.93 -1.86 12.74
C SER A 140 -8.90 -2.98 12.77
N LYS A 141 -7.77 -2.73 12.09
CA LYS A 141 -6.55 -3.55 12.14
C LYS A 141 -5.34 -2.66 12.32
N SER A 142 -4.44 -3.07 13.21
CA SER A 142 -3.15 -2.40 13.44
C SER A 142 -1.98 -3.34 13.18
N TRP A 143 -0.89 -2.78 12.66
CA TRP A 143 0.39 -3.47 12.44
C TRP A 143 1.51 -2.63 13.04
N THR A 144 2.29 -3.24 13.91
CA THR A 144 3.42 -2.58 14.58
C THR A 144 4.74 -3.19 14.11
N PHE A 145 5.68 -2.35 13.73
CA PHE A 145 7.02 -2.70 13.28
C PHE A 145 8.01 -1.62 13.71
N THR A 146 9.31 -1.90 13.61
CA THR A 146 10.34 -0.93 13.96
C THR A 146 10.93 -0.29 12.71
N TRP A 147 11.00 1.04 12.70
CA TRP A 147 11.83 1.78 11.76
C TRP A 147 13.10 2.25 12.45
N THR A 148 14.25 1.93 11.85
CA THR A 148 15.55 2.39 12.34
C THR A 148 16.01 3.58 11.50
N ALA A 149 16.25 4.70 12.17
CA ALA A 149 16.73 5.91 11.53
C ALA A 149 18.11 5.71 10.86
N PRO A 150 18.43 6.47 9.81
CA PRO A 150 19.73 6.36 9.15
C PRO A 150 20.88 6.71 10.09
N ALA A 151 22.05 6.15 9.83
CA ALA A 151 23.27 6.40 10.63
C ALA A 151 23.74 7.87 10.54
N GLN A 152 23.35 8.57 9.50
CA GLN A 152 23.64 10.00 9.30
C GLN A 152 22.33 10.78 9.20
N ARG A 153 22.32 12.01 9.69
CA ARG A 153 21.14 12.89 9.56
C ARG A 153 20.93 13.25 8.10
N THR A 154 19.74 12.97 7.58
CA THR A 154 19.34 13.25 6.20
C THR A 154 18.31 14.40 6.10
N GLY A 155 18.06 15.12 7.20
CA GLY A 155 17.04 16.17 7.25
C GLY A 155 15.64 15.62 7.51
N LYS A 156 14.64 16.22 6.87
CA LYS A 156 13.23 15.82 7.02
C LYS A 156 13.00 14.45 6.39
N ILE A 157 12.31 13.59 7.12
CA ILE A 157 11.84 12.29 6.68
C ILE A 157 10.32 12.31 6.69
N SER A 158 9.71 11.79 5.62
CA SER A 158 8.27 11.69 5.50
C SER A 158 7.87 10.22 5.41
N PHE A 159 6.85 9.85 6.18
CA PHE A 159 6.20 8.55 6.10
C PHE A 159 4.89 8.70 5.33
N TYR A 160 4.65 7.79 4.39
CA TYR A 160 3.44 7.75 3.59
C TYR A 160 2.80 6.38 3.74
N ALA A 161 1.52 6.35 4.00
CA ALA A 161 0.77 5.11 4.09
C ALA A 161 -0.56 5.22 3.35
N ALA A 162 -0.91 4.17 2.63
CA ALA A 162 -2.25 3.93 2.14
C ALA A 162 -2.81 2.67 2.77
N GLY A 163 -4.10 2.65 3.01
CA GLY A 163 -4.83 1.51 3.56
C GLY A 163 -6.10 1.26 2.77
N ASN A 164 -6.52 0.02 2.78
CA ASN A 164 -7.79 -0.41 2.24
C ASN A 164 -8.52 -1.27 3.27
N SER A 165 -9.82 -1.14 3.31
CA SER A 165 -10.72 -1.98 4.09
C SER A 165 -11.77 -2.56 3.16
N ALA A 166 -12.11 -3.83 3.28
CA ALA A 166 -12.98 -4.52 2.34
C ALA A 166 -13.89 -5.55 3.03
N ASN A 167 -14.93 -5.94 2.30
CA ASN A 167 -15.95 -6.90 2.72
C ASN A 167 -15.57 -8.37 2.48
N SER A 168 -14.38 -8.64 1.89
CA SER A 168 -13.87 -10.00 1.60
C SER A 168 -14.69 -10.78 0.56
N ASP A 169 -15.36 -10.12 -0.37
CA ASP A 169 -16.12 -10.79 -1.45
C ASP A 169 -15.21 -11.30 -2.60
N GLY A 170 -13.91 -11.03 -2.54
CA GLY A 170 -12.92 -11.50 -3.51
C GLY A 170 -12.84 -10.66 -4.80
N ILE A 171 -13.54 -9.54 -4.85
CA ILE A 171 -13.48 -8.60 -5.97
C ILE A 171 -12.92 -7.24 -5.51
N THR A 172 -12.66 -6.36 -6.44
CA THR A 172 -12.07 -5.03 -6.15
C THR A 172 -13.10 -3.96 -5.80
N SER A 173 -14.40 -4.28 -5.92
CA SER A 173 -15.50 -3.45 -5.43
C SER A 173 -15.72 -3.73 -3.95
N GLY A 174 -15.52 -2.79 -3.07
CA GLY A 174 -15.83 -3.06 -1.67
C GLY A 174 -15.40 -2.04 -0.70
#